data_299e72eaca460701221e1f577947148a
#
_entry.id   299e72eaca460701221e1f577947148a
#
_cell.length_a   1.000
_cell.length_b   1.000
_cell.length_c   1.000
_cell.angle_alpha   90.00
_cell.angle_beta   90.00
_cell.angle_gamma   90.00
#
_symmetry.space_group_name_H-M   'P 1'
#
loop_
_entity.id
_entity.type
_entity.pdbx_description
1 polymer ?
#
loop_
_entity_poly.entity_id
_entity_poly.type
_entity_poly.pdbx_seq_one_letter_code
_entity_poly.pdbx_strand_id
1 'polypeptide(L)'
;MPKPQQVITWRDKTPDGFRFLPKINQMISHMRRLNNAEMLTEEYCDSIIQFEEKLGMVFLQLHDNFGPKNFDLLANYVEKFPKAIPLAVELRNTEWFNNESVFSKAYQLFETEGVTNILVDTAGRRDLLHMRLTTPNAFIWYVGANYSESD
;
A
#
# COMPACT_ATOMS: atom_id res chain seq x y z
N MET A 1 4.76 5.97 -14.47
CA MET A 1 4.03 4.68 -14.38
C MET A 1 4.56 3.74 -15.44
N PRO A 2 4.64 2.43 -15.19
CA PRO A 2 5.04 1.50 -16.24
C PRO A 2 3.96 1.49 -17.33
N LYS A 3 4.39 1.35 -18.57
CA LYS A 3 3.45 1.18 -19.69
C LYS A 3 2.98 -0.28 -19.75
N PRO A 4 1.75 -0.58 -20.24
CA PRO A 4 1.24 -1.94 -20.34
C PRO A 4 2.22 -2.90 -21.02
N GLN A 5 2.87 -2.49 -22.12
CA GLN A 5 3.85 -3.31 -22.84
C GLN A 5 5.10 -3.67 -22.01
N GLN A 6 5.52 -2.78 -21.10
CA GLN A 6 6.63 -3.09 -20.17
C GLN A 6 6.22 -4.15 -19.16
N VAL A 7 4.99 -4.05 -18.63
CA VAL A 7 4.42 -5.01 -17.68
C VAL A 7 4.33 -6.41 -18.32
N ILE A 8 3.82 -6.49 -19.55
CA ILE A 8 3.77 -7.73 -20.32
C ILE A 8 5.19 -8.32 -20.48
N THR A 9 6.16 -7.48 -20.84
CA THR A 9 7.56 -7.92 -20.98
C THR A 9 8.13 -8.48 -19.68
N TRP A 10 7.83 -7.87 -18.54
CA TRP A 10 8.29 -8.36 -17.24
C TRP A 10 7.59 -9.67 -16.86
N ARG A 11 6.27 -9.76 -17.06
CA ARG A 11 5.50 -10.99 -16.85
C ARG A 11 6.09 -12.17 -17.61
N ASP A 12 6.33 -11.97 -18.90
CA ASP A 12 6.78 -13.04 -19.81
C ASP A 12 8.23 -13.50 -19.54
N LYS A 13 9.05 -12.64 -18.90
CA LYS A 13 10.43 -12.95 -18.49
C LYS A 13 10.57 -13.65 -17.15
N THR A 14 9.49 -13.80 -16.41
CA THR A 14 9.51 -14.43 -15.08
C THR A 14 8.97 -15.86 -15.15
N PRO A 15 9.45 -16.78 -14.30
CA PRO A 15 8.97 -18.15 -14.27
C PRO A 15 7.52 -18.25 -13.77
N ASP A 16 6.90 -19.41 -14.02
CA ASP A 16 5.60 -19.73 -13.43
C ASP A 16 5.67 -19.68 -11.89
N GLY A 17 4.60 -19.22 -11.27
CA GLY A 17 4.54 -19.03 -9.81
C GLY A 17 5.17 -17.73 -9.29
N PHE A 18 5.90 -16.97 -10.10
CA PHE A 18 6.37 -15.64 -9.73
C PHE A 18 5.18 -14.69 -9.46
N ARG A 19 5.30 -13.84 -8.45
CA ARG A 19 4.29 -12.83 -8.14
C ARG A 19 4.93 -11.44 -8.07
N PHE A 20 4.34 -10.50 -8.78
CA PHE A 20 4.69 -9.08 -8.70
C PHE A 20 3.88 -8.42 -7.59
N LEU A 21 4.54 -7.60 -6.77
CA LEU A 21 3.92 -6.76 -5.74
C LEU A 21 4.15 -5.29 -6.11
N PRO A 22 3.35 -4.73 -7.05
CA PRO A 22 3.59 -3.39 -7.55
C PRO A 22 3.29 -2.33 -6.50
N LYS A 23 4.20 -1.35 -6.36
CA LYS A 23 3.98 -0.17 -5.54
C LYS A 23 3.14 0.85 -6.31
N ILE A 24 2.13 1.42 -5.67
CA ILE A 24 1.37 2.54 -6.24
C ILE A 24 2.30 3.71 -6.53
N ASN A 25 2.12 4.31 -7.71
CA ASN A 25 2.95 5.38 -8.21
C ASN A 25 2.99 6.57 -7.25
N GLN A 26 4.19 7.16 -7.07
CA GLN A 26 4.38 8.29 -6.18
C GLN A 26 3.56 9.55 -6.55
N MET A 27 3.17 9.70 -7.82
CA MET A 27 2.26 10.78 -8.23
C MET A 27 0.93 10.69 -7.51
N ILE A 28 0.41 9.46 -7.27
CA ILE A 28 -0.83 9.19 -6.56
C ILE A 28 -0.62 9.37 -5.05
N SER A 29 0.35 8.64 -4.50
CA SER A 29 0.53 8.50 -3.04
C SER A 29 1.21 9.71 -2.39
N HIS A 30 2.20 10.33 -3.03
CA HIS A 30 3.03 11.36 -2.43
C HIS A 30 2.74 12.76 -2.98
N MET A 31 2.64 12.91 -4.31
CA MET A 31 2.42 14.22 -4.92
C MET A 31 0.96 14.67 -4.79
N ARG A 32 0.03 13.83 -5.22
CA ARG A 32 -1.42 14.08 -5.10
C ARG A 32 -1.97 13.80 -3.71
N ARG A 33 -1.29 12.95 -2.93
CA ARG A 33 -1.77 12.52 -1.60
C ARG A 33 -3.22 12.03 -1.65
N LEU A 34 -3.52 11.20 -2.63
CA LEU A 34 -4.83 10.61 -2.95
C LEU A 34 -5.91 11.63 -3.41
N ASN A 35 -5.59 12.91 -3.50
CA ASN A 35 -6.53 13.92 -3.93
C ASN A 35 -6.59 14.00 -5.46
N ASN A 36 -7.82 13.93 -6.03
CA ASN A 36 -8.04 13.94 -7.48
C ASN A 36 -7.12 12.96 -8.23
N ALA A 37 -7.00 11.74 -7.70
CA ALA A 37 -6.07 10.73 -8.20
C ALA A 37 -6.77 9.63 -9.04
N GLU A 38 -8.07 9.76 -9.31
CA GLU A 38 -8.90 8.75 -9.96
C GLU A 38 -8.32 8.34 -11.33
N MET A 39 -8.13 9.29 -12.24
CA MET A 39 -7.58 9.02 -13.58
C MET A 39 -6.19 8.37 -13.53
N LEU A 40 -5.33 8.84 -12.62
CA LEU A 40 -3.98 8.26 -12.45
C LEU A 40 -4.05 6.85 -11.90
N THR A 41 -5.04 6.58 -11.04
CA THR A 41 -5.26 5.25 -10.46
C THR A 41 -5.79 4.28 -11.51
N GLU A 42 -6.72 4.72 -12.36
CA GLU A 42 -7.23 3.95 -13.49
C GLU A 42 -6.08 3.59 -14.46
N GLU A 43 -5.31 4.59 -14.91
CA GLU A 43 -4.15 4.36 -15.78
C GLU A 43 -3.12 3.39 -15.16
N TYR A 44 -2.89 3.51 -13.86
CA TYR A 44 -2.02 2.59 -13.14
C TYR A 44 -2.58 1.18 -13.11
N CYS A 45 -3.85 1.01 -12.78
CA CYS A 45 -4.52 -0.29 -12.72
C CYS A 45 -4.57 -0.97 -14.09
N ASP A 46 -4.87 -0.23 -15.16
CA ASP A 46 -4.87 -0.74 -16.54
C ASP A 46 -3.49 -1.27 -16.96
N SER A 47 -2.43 -0.65 -16.44
CA SER A 47 -1.07 -1.11 -16.70
C SER A 47 -0.73 -2.38 -15.93
N ILE A 48 -1.00 -2.43 -14.62
CA ILE A 48 -0.57 -3.55 -13.77
C ILE A 48 -1.43 -4.80 -13.94
N ILE A 49 -2.68 -4.68 -14.40
CA ILE A 49 -3.53 -5.83 -14.67
C ILE A 49 -2.93 -6.74 -15.76
N GLN A 50 -2.02 -6.24 -16.59
CA GLN A 50 -1.27 -7.00 -17.58
C GLN A 50 -0.30 -8.02 -16.96
N PHE A 51 -0.08 -8.00 -15.64
CA PHE A 51 0.59 -9.09 -14.93
C PHE A 51 -0.25 -10.37 -14.90
N GLU A 52 -1.57 -10.25 -15.10
CA GLU A 52 -2.53 -11.37 -15.12
C GLU A 52 -2.40 -12.21 -13.83
N GLU A 53 -2.25 -13.52 -13.93
CA GLU A 53 -2.10 -14.43 -12.78
C GLU A 53 -0.84 -14.18 -11.95
N LYS A 54 0.14 -13.43 -12.48
CA LYS A 54 1.34 -13.03 -11.74
C LYS A 54 1.16 -11.72 -10.96
N LEU A 55 0.01 -11.07 -11.08
CA LEU A 55 -0.32 -9.94 -10.21
C LEU A 55 -0.57 -10.46 -8.79
N GLY A 56 0.28 -10.04 -7.88
CA GLY A 56 0.08 -10.24 -6.45
C GLY A 56 -0.64 -9.06 -5.83
N MET A 57 -0.29 -8.75 -4.58
CA MET A 57 -0.88 -7.64 -3.86
C MET A 57 -0.21 -6.32 -4.25
N VAL A 58 -1.02 -5.33 -4.64
CA VAL A 58 -0.58 -3.95 -4.85
C VAL A 58 -0.42 -3.26 -3.50
N PHE A 59 0.60 -2.42 -3.34
CA PHE A 59 0.74 -1.71 -2.08
C PHE A 59 0.83 -0.19 -2.23
N LEU A 60 0.07 0.48 -1.37
CA LEU A 60 0.02 1.92 -1.21
C LEU A 60 0.84 2.31 0.02
N GLN A 61 2.00 2.92 -0.19
CA GLN A 61 2.74 3.57 0.89
C GLN A 61 2.33 5.04 0.96
N LEU A 62 1.74 5.45 2.06
CA LEU A 62 1.35 6.85 2.27
C LEU A 62 2.56 7.71 2.64
N HIS A 63 2.48 9.00 2.32
CA HIS A 63 3.51 9.98 2.70
C HIS A 63 3.51 10.19 4.24
N ASP A 64 4.67 10.46 4.84
CA ASP A 64 4.82 10.67 6.28
C ASP A 64 3.92 11.77 6.85
N ASN A 65 3.58 12.78 6.04
CA ASN A 65 2.66 13.85 6.43
C ASN A 65 1.17 13.53 6.17
N PHE A 66 0.86 12.29 5.75
CA PHE A 66 -0.51 11.84 5.53
C PHE A 66 -1.07 11.26 6.85
N GLY A 67 -1.53 12.13 7.72
CA GLY A 67 -2.06 11.77 9.03
C GLY A 67 -3.59 11.63 9.05
N PRO A 68 -4.18 11.37 10.25
CA PRO A 68 -5.61 11.12 10.45
C PRO A 68 -6.56 12.21 9.94
N LYS A 69 -6.11 13.45 9.86
CA LYS A 69 -6.88 14.56 9.26
C LYS A 69 -7.26 14.31 7.79
N ASN A 70 -6.56 13.41 7.14
CA ASN A 70 -6.82 13.01 5.75
C ASN A 70 -7.62 11.69 5.65
N PHE A 71 -8.27 11.26 6.74
CA PHE A 71 -9.01 9.99 6.77
C PHE A 71 -10.04 9.89 5.64
N ASP A 72 -10.79 10.95 5.37
CA ASP A 72 -11.83 10.95 4.34
C ASP A 72 -11.25 10.77 2.93
N LEU A 73 -10.04 11.31 2.67
CA LEU A 73 -9.33 11.05 1.41
C LEU A 73 -8.90 9.60 1.29
N LEU A 74 -8.42 9.00 2.40
CA LEU A 74 -8.06 7.59 2.44
C LEU A 74 -9.27 6.70 2.21
N ALA A 75 -10.38 6.97 2.91
CA ALA A 75 -11.62 6.21 2.79
C ALA A 75 -12.15 6.26 1.35
N ASN A 76 -12.32 7.45 0.79
CA ASN A 76 -12.77 7.62 -0.59
C ASN A 76 -11.87 6.90 -1.60
N TYR A 77 -10.55 6.94 -1.40
CA TYR A 77 -9.61 6.25 -2.29
C TYR A 77 -9.75 4.72 -2.20
N VAL A 78 -9.78 4.19 -0.99
CA VAL A 78 -9.89 2.75 -0.72
C VAL A 78 -11.23 2.19 -1.20
N GLU A 79 -12.35 2.89 -0.94
CA GLU A 79 -13.69 2.52 -1.39
C GLU A 79 -13.79 2.44 -2.91
N LYS A 80 -13.14 3.37 -3.63
CA LYS A 80 -13.15 3.44 -5.10
C LYS A 80 -12.10 2.56 -5.78
N PHE A 81 -11.11 2.06 -5.04
CA PHE A 81 -10.07 1.22 -5.62
C PHE A 81 -10.67 -0.09 -6.16
N PRO A 82 -10.24 -0.57 -7.36
CA PRO A 82 -10.80 -1.76 -7.99
C PRO A 82 -10.72 -3.00 -7.10
N LYS A 83 -11.87 -3.54 -6.70
CA LYS A 83 -11.98 -4.66 -5.75
C LYS A 83 -11.39 -5.98 -6.26
N ALA A 84 -11.22 -6.11 -7.57
CA ALA A 84 -10.55 -7.26 -8.18
C ALA A 84 -9.03 -7.27 -7.97
N ILE A 85 -8.44 -6.15 -7.53
CA ILE A 85 -7.01 -6.01 -7.31
C ILE A 85 -6.75 -5.98 -5.80
N PRO A 86 -6.05 -6.97 -5.22
CA PRO A 86 -5.73 -6.96 -3.80
C PRO A 86 -4.87 -5.75 -3.43
N LEU A 87 -5.31 -4.98 -2.43
CA LEU A 87 -4.64 -3.76 -1.98
C LEU A 87 -4.09 -3.93 -0.56
N ALA A 88 -2.85 -3.50 -0.35
CA ALA A 88 -2.27 -3.29 0.97
C ALA A 88 -1.94 -1.81 1.19
N VAL A 89 -2.06 -1.34 2.43
CA VAL A 89 -1.80 0.08 2.79
C VAL A 89 -0.82 0.17 3.95
N GLU A 90 0.19 1.03 3.80
CA GLU A 90 1.13 1.40 4.86
C GLU A 90 0.80 2.79 5.39
N LEU A 91 0.47 2.86 6.68
CA LEU A 91 0.28 4.11 7.42
C LEU A 91 1.63 4.52 8.05
N ARG A 92 2.24 5.61 7.56
CA ARG A 92 3.58 6.04 7.99
C ARG A 92 3.58 7.17 9.02
N ASN A 93 2.51 7.95 9.09
CA ASN A 93 2.40 9.03 10.07
C ASN A 93 2.09 8.46 11.46
N THR A 94 2.87 8.85 12.48
CA THR A 94 2.73 8.35 13.86
C THR A 94 1.40 8.72 14.49
N GLU A 95 0.78 9.82 14.06
CA GLU A 95 -0.52 10.27 14.59
C GLU A 95 -1.64 9.25 14.40
N TRP A 96 -1.52 8.33 13.41
CA TRP A 96 -2.47 7.24 13.23
C TRP A 96 -2.54 6.31 14.45
N PHE A 97 -1.46 6.22 15.21
CA PHE A 97 -1.26 5.25 16.29
C PHE A 97 -1.29 5.88 17.69
N ASN A 98 -1.36 7.22 17.77
CA ASN A 98 -1.36 7.93 19.05
C ASN A 98 -2.68 7.79 19.85
N ASN A 99 -3.77 7.36 19.18
CA ASN A 99 -5.08 7.24 19.79
C ASN A 99 -5.78 5.98 19.26
N GLU A 100 -6.23 5.12 20.17
CA GLU A 100 -6.89 3.86 19.85
C GLU A 100 -8.13 4.03 18.96
N SER A 101 -8.92 5.08 19.17
CA SER A 101 -10.09 5.33 18.33
C SER A 101 -9.72 5.68 16.89
N VAL A 102 -8.59 6.34 16.68
CA VAL A 102 -8.11 6.75 15.36
C VAL A 102 -7.63 5.54 14.55
N PHE A 103 -6.73 4.72 15.11
CA PHE A 103 -6.27 3.56 14.38
C PHE A 103 -7.36 2.48 14.25
N SER A 104 -8.26 2.33 15.23
CA SER A 104 -9.40 1.42 15.11
C SER A 104 -10.31 1.80 13.95
N LYS A 105 -10.56 3.10 13.74
CA LYS A 105 -11.34 3.60 12.60
C LYS A 105 -10.66 3.25 11.26
N ALA A 106 -9.34 3.42 11.16
CA ALA A 106 -8.59 3.07 9.95
C ALA A 106 -8.60 1.56 9.69
N TYR A 107 -8.42 0.76 10.73
CA TYR A 107 -8.46 -0.71 10.59
C TYR A 107 -9.85 -1.23 10.27
N GLN A 108 -10.91 -0.65 10.84
CA GLN A 108 -12.28 -1.00 10.49
C GLN A 108 -12.57 -0.71 9.01
N LEU A 109 -12.09 0.42 8.48
CA LEU A 109 -12.16 0.71 7.05
C LEU A 109 -11.46 -0.39 6.24
N PHE A 110 -10.23 -0.77 6.61
CA PHE A 110 -9.48 -1.79 5.88
C PHE A 110 -10.16 -3.16 5.95
N GLU A 111 -10.68 -3.55 7.10
CA GLU A 111 -11.43 -4.80 7.29
C GLU A 111 -12.69 -4.81 6.41
N THR A 112 -13.44 -3.70 6.39
CA THR A 112 -14.68 -3.56 5.61
C THR A 112 -14.41 -3.63 4.11
N GLU A 113 -13.33 -3.00 3.66
CA GLU A 113 -12.98 -2.89 2.24
C GLU A 113 -12.07 -4.01 1.73
N GLY A 114 -11.69 -4.96 2.61
CA GLY A 114 -10.80 -6.07 2.27
C GLY A 114 -9.37 -5.64 1.97
N VAL A 115 -8.91 -4.56 2.59
CA VAL A 115 -7.56 -4.00 2.43
C VAL A 115 -6.62 -4.57 3.49
N THR A 116 -5.44 -5.00 3.07
CA THR A 116 -4.41 -5.52 3.98
C THR A 116 -3.63 -4.38 4.63
N ASN A 117 -3.59 -4.34 5.96
CA ASN A 117 -2.66 -3.45 6.67
C ASN A 117 -1.23 -3.99 6.50
N ILE A 118 -0.29 -3.12 6.09
CA ILE A 118 1.12 -3.49 6.00
C ILE A 118 1.75 -3.42 7.38
N LEU A 119 2.34 -4.52 7.82
CA LEU A 119 3.13 -4.59 9.04
C LEU A 119 4.56 -4.15 8.71
N VAL A 120 5.00 -3.05 9.31
CA VAL A 120 6.32 -2.47 9.05
C VAL A 120 7.19 -2.63 10.29
N ASP A 121 8.29 -3.36 10.16
CA ASP A 121 9.36 -3.38 11.16
C ASP A 121 10.56 -2.63 10.60
N THR A 122 10.73 -1.38 11.04
CA THR A 122 11.83 -0.52 10.66
C THR A 122 12.73 -0.30 11.86
N ALA A 123 14.01 -0.57 11.71
CA ALA A 123 15.00 -0.27 12.75
C ALA A 123 14.92 1.21 13.14
N GLY A 124 14.89 1.49 14.46
CA GLY A 124 14.77 2.85 15.00
C GLY A 124 13.35 3.45 14.96
N ARG A 125 12.34 2.73 14.43
CA ARG A 125 10.94 3.20 14.37
C ARG A 125 9.93 2.13 14.80
N ARG A 126 10.26 1.38 15.85
CA ARG A 126 9.39 0.32 16.38
C ARG A 126 8.13 0.83 17.09
N ASP A 127 8.05 2.11 17.38
CA ASP A 127 6.84 2.81 17.81
C ASP A 127 5.70 2.72 16.80
N LEU A 128 6.01 2.43 15.53
CA LEU A 128 5.04 2.20 14.47
C LEU A 128 4.71 0.71 14.23
N LEU A 129 5.28 -0.19 15.01
CA LEU A 129 5.03 -1.63 14.85
C LEU A 129 3.67 -2.01 15.44
N HIS A 130 2.70 -2.20 14.57
CA HIS A 130 1.36 -2.66 14.90
C HIS A 130 1.07 -3.98 14.19
N MET A 131 0.81 -5.04 14.97
CA MET A 131 0.66 -6.41 14.49
C MET A 131 -0.79 -6.79 14.13
N ARG A 132 -1.68 -5.82 13.91
CA ARG A 132 -3.07 -6.10 13.56
C ARG A 132 -3.21 -6.47 12.09
N LEU A 133 -3.73 -7.65 11.83
CA LEU A 133 -4.14 -8.09 10.50
C LEU A 133 -5.58 -7.65 10.22
N THR A 134 -5.81 -7.11 9.02
CA THR A 134 -7.13 -6.66 8.55
C THR A 134 -7.72 -7.57 7.48
N THR A 135 -6.92 -8.52 6.99
CA THR A 135 -7.32 -9.57 6.06
C THR A 135 -6.65 -10.89 6.45
N PRO A 136 -7.06 -12.03 5.88
CA PRO A 136 -6.35 -13.31 6.06
C PRO A 136 -4.91 -13.33 5.54
N ASN A 137 -4.50 -12.30 4.79
CA ASN A 137 -3.15 -12.18 4.24
C ASN A 137 -2.30 -11.25 5.12
N ALA A 138 -1.02 -11.58 5.27
CA ALA A 138 -0.04 -10.71 5.91
C ALA A 138 0.90 -10.13 4.85
N PHE A 139 1.03 -8.81 4.83
CA PHE A 139 2.08 -8.10 4.09
C PHE A 139 3.06 -7.53 5.11
N ILE A 140 4.30 -8.02 5.10
CA ILE A 140 5.30 -7.62 6.08
C ILE A 140 6.45 -6.91 5.34
N TRP A 141 6.81 -5.72 5.80
CA TRP A 141 7.90 -4.93 5.26
C TRP A 141 9.02 -4.79 6.30
N TYR A 142 10.10 -5.51 6.08
CA TYR A 142 11.29 -5.37 6.92
C TYR A 142 12.24 -4.34 6.31
N VAL A 143 12.54 -3.30 7.08
CA VAL A 143 13.53 -2.28 6.70
C VAL A 143 14.71 -2.38 7.64
N GLY A 144 15.85 -2.84 7.13
CA GLY A 144 17.09 -2.96 7.90
C GLY A 144 17.64 -1.59 8.33
N ALA A 145 18.43 -1.58 9.39
CA ALA A 145 19.22 -0.42 9.79
C ALA A 145 20.33 -0.14 8.76
N ASN A 146 20.69 1.13 8.60
CA ASN A 146 21.94 1.49 7.95
C ASN A 146 23.12 0.94 8.77
N TYR A 147 24.22 0.54 8.13
CA TYR A 147 25.40 -0.03 8.77
C TYR A 147 26.03 0.84 9.88
N SER A 148 25.66 2.10 9.99
CA SER A 148 26.08 3.02 11.04
C SER A 148 25.26 2.93 12.34
N GLU A 149 24.20 2.13 12.39
CA GLU A 149 23.29 1.99 13.55
C GLU A 149 23.35 0.57 14.16
N SER A 150 24.32 -0.24 13.75
CA SER A 150 24.47 -1.65 14.17
C SER A 150 25.47 -1.84 15.31
N ASP A 151 25.57 -0.89 16.26
CA ASP A 151 26.29 -1.06 17.52
C ASP A 151 25.34 -1.27 18.69
#